data_4dba841e9cd0d33a81c637bec375874a
#
_entry.id   4dba841e9cd0d33a81c637bec375874a
#
_cell.length_a   1.000
_cell.length_b   1.000
_cell.length_c   1.000
_cell.angle_alpha   90.00
_cell.angle_beta   90.00
_cell.angle_gamma   90.00
#
_symmetry.space_group_name_H-M   'P 1'
#
loop_
_entity.id
_entity.type
_entity.pdbx_description
1 polymer ?
#
loop_
_entity_poly.entity_id
_entity_poly.type
_entity_poly.pdbx_seq_one_letter_code
_entity_poly.pdbx_strand_id
1 'polypeptide(L)'
;MANTRHTYHLHSKEIEEIIRNNGLPEEISTETQLWDLIIKKATYSSPKLLFPLIYEIYGKKYPEDSSVVPLSTEYSVERSDTKEISTIKADLTFCVNESDIYHFECEITYNGLITIRMFEYDVHASLNYRFDTKNPQLLLKFPNSAVLFLQGT
;
A
#
# COMPACT_ATOMS: atom_id res chain seq x y z
N MET A 1 -29.52 -10.48 13.26
CA MET A 1 -28.31 -11.15 13.74
C MET A 1 -27.27 -10.08 13.98
N ALA A 2 -26.89 -9.88 15.24
CA ALA A 2 -25.90 -8.86 15.60
C ALA A 2 -24.50 -9.36 15.19
N ASN A 3 -23.87 -8.63 14.28
CA ASN A 3 -22.51 -8.89 13.86
C ASN A 3 -21.57 -8.35 14.95
N THR A 4 -21.13 -9.21 15.87
CA THR A 4 -20.20 -8.84 16.94
C THR A 4 -18.84 -8.61 16.28
N ARG A 5 -18.49 -7.37 16.03
CA ARG A 5 -17.15 -6.98 15.59
C ARG A 5 -16.21 -7.13 16.77
N HIS A 6 -15.26 -8.06 16.70
CA HIS A 6 -14.17 -8.16 17.66
C HIS A 6 -13.07 -7.19 17.21
N THR A 7 -12.87 -6.14 18.00
CA THR A 7 -11.72 -5.25 17.85
C THR A 7 -10.57 -5.84 18.68
N TYR A 8 -9.50 -6.23 18.02
CA TYR A 8 -8.29 -6.71 18.69
C TYR A 8 -7.33 -5.53 18.80
N HIS A 9 -6.98 -5.18 20.04
CA HIS A 9 -5.91 -4.23 20.33
C HIS A 9 -4.72 -4.99 20.88
N LEU A 10 -3.57 -4.82 20.25
CA LEU A 10 -2.32 -5.37 20.77
C LEU A 10 -1.78 -4.45 21.87
N HIS A 11 -1.44 -5.03 23.01
CA HIS A 11 -0.74 -4.33 24.06
C HIS A 11 0.77 -4.28 23.77
N SER A 12 1.48 -3.29 24.34
CA SER A 12 2.92 -3.08 24.11
C SER A 12 3.76 -4.34 24.29
N LYS A 13 3.42 -5.19 25.28
CA LYS A 13 4.13 -6.47 25.50
C LYS A 13 3.93 -7.49 24.38
N GLU A 14 2.74 -7.54 23.80
CA GLU A 14 2.42 -8.42 22.67
C GLU A 14 3.16 -7.98 21.42
N ILE A 15 3.28 -6.66 21.23
CA ILE A 15 4.08 -6.07 20.14
C ILE A 15 5.56 -6.45 20.27
N GLU A 16 6.13 -6.30 21.49
CA GLU A 16 7.53 -6.67 21.76
C GLU A 16 7.78 -8.17 21.52
N GLU A 17 6.82 -9.03 21.88
CA GLU A 17 6.93 -10.46 21.66
C GLU A 17 6.87 -10.81 20.16
N ILE A 18 5.97 -10.18 19.40
CA ILE A 18 5.88 -10.35 17.95
C ILE A 18 7.16 -9.89 17.26
N ILE A 19 7.71 -8.75 17.66
CA ILE A 19 8.97 -8.21 17.15
C ILE A 19 10.11 -9.21 17.36
N ARG A 20 10.26 -9.70 18.59
CA ARG A 20 11.32 -10.64 18.96
C ARG A 20 11.20 -11.97 18.20
N ASN A 21 9.98 -12.52 18.13
CA ASN A 21 9.75 -13.84 17.54
C ASN A 21 9.89 -13.86 16.02
N ASN A 22 9.73 -12.70 15.36
CA ASN A 22 9.77 -12.59 13.91
C ASN A 22 11.03 -11.87 13.38
N GLY A 23 11.97 -11.53 14.26
CA GLY A 23 13.21 -10.83 13.88
C GLY A 23 12.94 -9.47 13.22
N LEU A 24 11.93 -8.75 13.73
CA LEU A 24 11.58 -7.40 13.29
C LEU A 24 12.47 -6.36 13.97
N PRO A 25 12.63 -5.15 13.40
CA PRO A 25 13.42 -4.09 14.01
C PRO A 25 12.87 -3.70 15.39
N GLU A 26 13.75 -3.51 16.37
CA GLU A 26 13.37 -3.10 17.75
C GLU A 26 12.82 -1.66 17.82
N GLU A 27 12.99 -0.86 16.77
CA GLU A 27 12.52 0.53 16.68
C GLU A 27 10.99 0.66 16.49
N ILE A 28 10.29 -0.45 16.32
CA ILE A 28 8.83 -0.45 16.19
C ILE A 28 8.21 -0.18 17.57
N SER A 29 7.62 0.99 17.73
CA SER A 29 7.05 1.44 19.01
C SER A 29 5.53 1.46 19.03
N THR A 30 4.88 1.30 17.88
CA THR A 30 3.41 1.41 17.77
C THR A 30 2.81 0.23 17.02
N GLU A 31 1.57 -0.09 17.36
CA GLU A 31 0.78 -1.13 16.66
C GLU A 31 0.64 -0.84 15.15
N THR A 32 0.48 0.44 14.79
CA THR A 32 0.42 0.88 13.39
C THR A 32 1.66 0.48 12.61
N GLN A 33 2.84 0.78 13.17
CA GLN A 33 4.12 0.44 12.53
C GLN A 33 4.31 -1.06 12.37
N LEU A 34 3.84 -1.83 13.35
CA LEU A 34 3.89 -3.28 13.30
C LEU A 34 3.03 -3.85 12.17
N TRP A 35 1.78 -3.41 12.05
CA TRP A 35 0.87 -3.86 11.00
C TRP A 35 1.36 -3.48 9.62
N ASP A 36 1.82 -2.25 9.44
CA ASP A 36 2.42 -1.78 8.20
C ASP A 36 3.61 -2.66 7.77
N LEU A 37 4.51 -2.95 8.70
CA LEU A 37 5.66 -3.80 8.43
C LEU A 37 5.27 -5.26 8.12
N ILE A 38 4.31 -5.83 8.84
CA ILE A 38 3.82 -7.20 8.59
C ILE A 38 3.23 -7.30 7.19
N ILE A 39 2.37 -6.37 6.81
CA ILE A 39 1.73 -6.36 5.50
C ILE A 39 2.77 -6.18 4.40
N LYS A 40 3.69 -5.24 4.54
CA LYS A 40 4.79 -5.03 3.60
C LYS A 40 5.65 -6.29 3.47
N LYS A 41 6.09 -6.87 4.58
CA LYS A 41 6.92 -8.08 4.57
C LYS A 41 6.22 -9.27 3.94
N ALA A 42 4.95 -9.50 4.29
CA ALA A 42 4.14 -10.57 3.71
C ALA A 42 3.97 -10.38 2.20
N THR A 43 3.65 -9.18 1.76
CA THR A 43 3.46 -8.83 0.35
C THR A 43 4.75 -8.99 -0.45
N TYR A 44 5.90 -8.53 0.06
CA TYR A 44 7.17 -8.69 -0.63
C TYR A 44 7.62 -10.16 -0.68
N SER A 45 7.37 -10.93 0.37
CA SER A 45 7.75 -12.35 0.43
C SER A 45 6.82 -13.23 -0.41
N SER A 46 5.56 -12.88 -0.52
CA SER A 46 4.53 -13.64 -1.24
C SER A 46 3.49 -12.70 -1.86
N PRO A 47 3.82 -12.04 -2.98
CA PRO A 47 2.94 -11.01 -3.59
C PRO A 47 1.55 -11.53 -3.97
N LYS A 48 1.42 -12.83 -4.22
CA LYS A 48 0.12 -13.47 -4.55
C LYS A 48 -0.89 -13.45 -3.39
N LEU A 49 -0.45 -13.17 -2.16
CA LEU A 49 -1.35 -12.93 -1.03
C LEU A 49 -2.26 -11.71 -1.26
N LEU A 50 -1.93 -10.86 -2.21
CA LEU A 50 -2.76 -9.72 -2.61
C LEU A 50 -3.97 -10.11 -3.48
N PHE A 51 -3.96 -11.29 -4.14
CA PHE A 51 -5.06 -11.68 -5.03
C PHE A 51 -6.42 -11.81 -4.32
N PRO A 52 -6.53 -12.43 -3.13
CA PRO A 52 -7.77 -12.42 -2.37
C PRO A 52 -8.24 -11.01 -2.03
N LEU A 53 -7.34 -10.12 -1.67
CA LEU A 53 -7.65 -8.72 -1.36
C LEU A 53 -8.15 -7.97 -2.61
N ILE A 54 -7.50 -8.13 -3.74
CA ILE A 54 -7.92 -7.57 -5.01
C ILE A 54 -9.32 -8.08 -5.39
N TYR A 55 -9.56 -9.37 -5.19
CA TYR A 55 -10.88 -9.94 -5.47
C TYR A 55 -11.97 -9.34 -4.57
N GLU A 56 -11.70 -9.20 -3.28
CA GLU A 56 -12.66 -8.63 -2.31
C GLU A 56 -12.99 -7.18 -2.63
N ILE A 57 -12.01 -6.36 -2.99
CA ILE A 57 -12.20 -4.92 -3.22
C ILE A 57 -12.76 -4.63 -4.62
N TYR A 58 -12.23 -5.32 -5.65
CA TYR A 58 -12.48 -4.98 -7.06
C TYR A 58 -13.26 -6.06 -7.82
N GLY A 59 -13.54 -7.22 -7.21
CA GLY A 59 -14.17 -8.36 -7.88
C GLY A 59 -13.30 -9.01 -8.95
N LYS A 60 -12.00 -8.65 -9.04
CA LYS A 60 -11.10 -9.11 -10.09
C LYS A 60 -10.32 -10.33 -9.65
N LYS A 61 -10.41 -11.42 -10.45
CA LYS A 61 -9.68 -12.64 -10.21
C LYS A 61 -8.45 -12.73 -11.11
N TYR A 62 -7.36 -13.20 -10.56
CA TYR A 62 -6.14 -13.52 -11.28
C TYR A 62 -5.83 -15.01 -11.19
N PRO A 63 -5.38 -15.64 -12.29
CA PRO A 63 -4.81 -16.96 -12.26
C PRO A 63 -3.61 -17.06 -11.32
N GLU A 64 -3.34 -18.28 -10.80
CA GLU A 64 -2.22 -18.48 -9.87
C GLU A 64 -0.84 -18.24 -10.50
N ASP A 65 -0.74 -18.38 -11.82
CA ASP A 65 0.48 -18.13 -12.59
C ASP A 65 0.67 -16.66 -12.98
N SER A 66 -0.26 -15.77 -12.61
CA SER A 66 -0.12 -14.34 -12.87
C SER A 66 1.13 -13.76 -12.21
N SER A 67 1.82 -12.91 -12.96
CA SER A 67 2.99 -12.20 -12.45
C SER A 67 2.57 -11.06 -11.52
N VAL A 68 3.31 -10.88 -10.43
CA VAL A 68 3.17 -9.71 -9.54
C VAL A 68 4.54 -9.11 -9.31
N VAL A 69 4.69 -7.85 -9.67
CA VAL A 69 5.94 -7.12 -9.52
C VAL A 69 5.72 -5.95 -8.57
N PRO A 70 6.40 -5.90 -7.42
CA PRO A 70 6.41 -4.72 -6.57
C PRO A 70 6.98 -3.52 -7.33
N LEU A 71 6.35 -2.36 -7.18
CA LEU A 71 6.79 -1.12 -7.77
C LEU A 71 7.43 -0.22 -6.70
N SER A 72 8.15 0.82 -7.14
CA SER A 72 8.68 1.80 -6.19
C SER A 72 7.56 2.46 -5.42
N THR A 73 7.73 2.58 -4.13
CA THR A 73 6.82 3.28 -3.22
C THR A 73 7.35 4.66 -2.81
N GLU A 74 8.56 5.02 -3.27
CA GLU A 74 9.19 6.30 -2.92
C GLU A 74 9.28 7.21 -4.14
N TYR A 75 8.76 8.42 -4.00
CA TYR A 75 8.78 9.44 -5.04
C TYR A 75 9.37 10.72 -4.49
N SER A 76 10.35 11.28 -5.21
CA SER A 76 10.93 12.57 -4.89
C SER A 76 10.12 13.69 -5.54
N VAL A 77 9.66 14.65 -4.74
CA VAL A 77 8.87 15.80 -5.19
C VAL A 77 9.64 17.06 -4.85
N GLU A 78 9.93 17.87 -5.86
CA GLU A 78 10.48 19.21 -5.67
C GLU A 78 9.33 20.20 -5.47
N ARG A 79 9.31 20.88 -4.32
CA ARG A 79 8.37 21.97 -4.08
C ARG A 79 8.83 23.22 -4.82
N SER A 80 7.99 23.70 -5.72
CA SER A 80 8.32 24.84 -6.57
C SER A 80 8.52 26.15 -5.83
N ASP A 81 7.94 26.31 -4.66
CA ASP A 81 8.00 27.49 -3.80
C ASP A 81 9.28 27.54 -2.95
N THR A 82 9.74 26.42 -2.41
CA THR A 82 10.90 26.34 -1.52
C THR A 82 12.12 25.70 -2.17
N LYS A 83 11.97 25.05 -3.33
CA LYS A 83 12.96 24.16 -3.97
C LYS A 83 13.43 23.01 -3.06
N GLU A 84 12.70 22.72 -2.01
CA GLU A 84 12.97 21.59 -1.15
C GLU A 84 12.51 20.30 -1.83
N ILE A 85 13.36 19.29 -1.78
CA ILE A 85 13.03 17.93 -2.23
C ILE A 85 12.43 17.21 -1.03
N SER A 86 11.17 16.83 -1.14
CA SER A 86 10.51 15.96 -0.17
C SER A 86 10.33 14.57 -0.76
N THR A 87 10.41 13.54 0.06
CA THR A 87 10.11 12.18 -0.34
C THR A 87 8.70 11.84 0.08
N ILE A 88 7.88 11.44 -0.89
CA ILE A 88 6.56 10.89 -0.65
C ILE A 88 6.69 9.37 -0.67
N LYS A 89 6.08 8.70 0.30
CA LYS A 89 6.10 7.23 0.42
C LYS A 89 4.70 6.67 0.42
N ALA A 90 4.44 5.76 -0.52
CA ALA A 90 3.26 4.92 -0.51
C ALA A 90 3.54 3.64 0.29
N ASP A 91 2.49 3.00 0.83
CA ASP A 91 2.69 1.76 1.58
C ASP A 91 2.94 0.57 0.67
N LEU A 92 2.06 0.32 -0.27
CA LEU A 92 2.14 -0.80 -1.19
C LEU A 92 1.77 -0.37 -2.60
N THR A 93 2.70 -0.53 -3.54
CA THR A 93 2.42 -0.35 -4.97
C THR A 93 2.97 -1.54 -5.74
N PHE A 94 2.17 -2.13 -6.63
CA PHE A 94 2.57 -3.29 -7.41
C PHE A 94 1.82 -3.36 -8.74
N CYS A 95 2.39 -4.11 -9.68
CA CYS A 95 1.82 -4.34 -10.99
C CYS A 95 1.51 -5.83 -11.17
N VAL A 96 0.32 -6.14 -11.67
CA VAL A 96 -0.09 -7.51 -12.03
C VAL A 96 -0.14 -7.63 -13.55
N ASN A 97 0.48 -8.68 -14.08
CA ASN A 97 0.51 -8.99 -15.51
C ASN A 97 0.94 -7.80 -16.38
N GLU A 98 1.92 -7.02 -15.91
CA GLU A 98 2.51 -5.87 -16.62
C GLU A 98 1.50 -4.76 -17.00
N SER A 99 0.26 -4.85 -16.56
CA SER A 99 -0.80 -3.94 -17.01
C SER A 99 -1.63 -3.33 -15.89
N ASP A 100 -1.87 -4.05 -14.82
CA ASP A 100 -2.77 -3.62 -13.76
C ASP A 100 -1.98 -3.11 -12.56
N ILE A 101 -1.98 -1.81 -12.36
CA ILE A 101 -1.31 -1.18 -11.21
C ILE A 101 -2.31 -1.11 -10.06
N TYR A 102 -1.82 -1.45 -8.88
CA TYR A 102 -2.54 -1.34 -7.61
C TYR A 102 -1.72 -0.52 -6.63
N HIS A 103 -2.42 0.31 -5.85
CA HIS A 103 -1.87 1.09 -4.77
C HIS A 103 -2.75 0.90 -3.53
N PHE A 104 -2.16 0.40 -2.44
CA PHE A 104 -2.84 0.24 -1.16
C PHE A 104 -2.12 1.04 -0.09
N GLU A 105 -2.90 1.81 0.67
CA GLU A 105 -2.48 2.48 1.89
C GLU A 105 -3.09 1.78 3.09
N CYS A 106 -2.31 1.65 4.16
CA CYS A 106 -2.73 1.00 5.40
C CYS A 106 -2.93 2.05 6.50
N GLU A 107 -4.13 2.18 7.01
CA GLU A 107 -4.46 3.14 8.07
C GLU A 107 -5.14 2.43 9.25
N ILE A 108 -4.88 2.90 10.46
CA ILE A 108 -5.61 2.44 11.65
C ILE A 108 -6.83 3.31 11.88
N THR A 109 -6.72 4.61 11.71
CA THR A 109 -7.79 5.57 11.92
C THR A 109 -8.01 6.42 10.70
N TYR A 110 -9.26 6.80 10.47
CA TYR A 110 -9.57 7.73 9.39
C TYR A 110 -8.88 9.08 9.62
N ASN A 111 -8.09 9.48 8.66
CA ASN A 111 -7.48 10.80 8.57
C ASN A 111 -7.90 11.43 7.24
N GLY A 112 -8.59 12.57 7.28
CA GLY A 112 -9.06 13.25 6.08
C GLY A 112 -7.96 13.59 5.06
N LEU A 113 -6.71 13.66 5.49
CA LEU A 113 -5.57 13.88 4.60
C LEU A 113 -5.22 12.65 3.75
N ILE A 114 -5.70 11.46 4.09
CA ILE A 114 -5.41 10.23 3.33
C ILE A 114 -5.85 10.36 1.87
N THR A 115 -6.99 10.99 1.62
CA THR A 115 -7.50 11.20 0.26
C THR A 115 -6.54 12.05 -0.58
N ILE A 116 -5.94 13.09 0.01
CA ILE A 116 -4.97 13.96 -0.66
C ILE A 116 -3.70 13.16 -0.95
N ARG A 117 -3.17 12.43 0.03
CA ARG A 117 -1.98 11.58 -0.13
C ARG A 117 -2.20 10.53 -1.23
N MET A 118 -3.35 9.84 -1.22
CA MET A 118 -3.70 8.87 -2.25
C MET A 118 -3.63 9.48 -3.65
N PHE A 119 -4.22 10.67 -3.82
CA PHE A 119 -4.19 11.36 -5.12
C PHE A 119 -2.77 11.72 -5.55
N GLU A 120 -1.95 12.26 -4.64
CA GLU A 120 -0.55 12.59 -4.92
C GLU A 120 0.24 11.36 -5.36
N TYR A 121 0.12 10.23 -4.63
CA TYR A 121 0.79 8.99 -4.98
C TYR A 121 0.33 8.43 -6.32
N ASP A 122 -0.96 8.44 -6.60
CA ASP A 122 -1.53 7.93 -7.84
C ASP A 122 -1.06 8.72 -9.06
N VAL A 123 -0.94 10.05 -8.93
CA VAL A 123 -0.35 10.90 -9.98
C VAL A 123 1.10 10.53 -10.23
N HIS A 124 1.92 10.39 -9.17
CA HIS A 124 3.32 10.02 -9.31
C HIS A 124 3.50 8.62 -9.88
N ALA A 125 2.72 7.65 -9.42
CA ALA A 125 2.71 6.30 -9.99
C ALA A 125 2.36 6.33 -11.48
N SER A 126 1.32 7.06 -11.88
CA SER A 126 0.90 7.19 -13.27
C SER A 126 1.97 7.83 -14.16
N LEU A 127 2.71 8.80 -13.64
CA LEU A 127 3.80 9.45 -14.36
C LEU A 127 5.03 8.54 -14.53
N ASN A 128 5.34 7.73 -13.52
CA ASN A 128 6.51 6.85 -13.53
C ASN A 128 6.29 5.56 -14.32
N TYR A 129 5.06 5.03 -14.29
CA TYR A 129 4.72 3.77 -14.94
C TYR A 129 3.90 3.98 -16.21
N ARG A 130 4.39 4.82 -17.12
CA ARG A 130 3.79 5.03 -18.44
C ARG A 130 3.98 3.78 -19.28
N PHE A 131 2.88 3.18 -19.74
CA PHE A 131 2.93 1.95 -20.54
C PHE A 131 3.15 2.18 -22.03
N ASP A 132 2.96 3.39 -22.54
CA ASP A 132 3.16 3.68 -23.97
C ASP A 132 3.87 5.00 -24.18
N THR A 133 5.16 4.91 -24.48
CA THR A 133 6.01 6.07 -24.83
C THR A 133 5.97 6.42 -26.34
N LYS A 134 5.29 5.59 -27.15
CA LYS A 134 5.22 5.78 -28.60
C LYS A 134 3.96 6.54 -29.05
N ASN A 135 2.98 6.66 -28.15
CA ASN A 135 1.76 7.41 -28.43
C ASN A 135 2.01 8.90 -28.25
N PRO A 136 1.73 9.77 -29.26
CA PRO A 136 1.83 11.22 -29.12
C PRO A 136 0.83 11.80 -28.11
N GLN A 137 -0.21 11.05 -27.74
CA GLN A 137 -1.12 11.40 -26.66
C GLN A 137 -0.61 10.81 -25.35
N LEU A 138 -0.37 11.66 -24.36
CA LEU A 138 0.00 11.22 -23.02
C LEU A 138 -1.21 10.52 -22.35
N LEU A 139 -1.22 9.20 -22.36
CA LEU A 139 -2.19 8.41 -21.60
C LEU A 139 -1.62 8.10 -20.22
N LEU A 140 -2.18 8.74 -19.19
CA LEU A 140 -1.89 8.39 -17.80
C LEU A 140 -2.86 7.31 -17.36
N LYS A 141 -2.32 6.16 -16.93
CA LYS A 141 -3.09 5.10 -16.31
C LYS A 141 -2.94 5.20 -14.80
N PHE A 142 -4.00 5.59 -14.12
CA PHE A 142 -4.03 5.64 -12.68
C PHE A 142 -4.08 4.22 -12.09
N PRO A 143 -3.44 3.98 -10.94
CA PRO A 143 -3.57 2.71 -10.23
C PRO A 143 -5.00 2.49 -9.73
N ASN A 144 -5.33 1.24 -9.48
CA ASN A 144 -6.50 0.88 -8.70
C ASN A 144 -6.14 1.05 -7.22
N SER A 145 -6.64 2.08 -6.58
CA SER A 145 -6.20 2.49 -5.26
C SER A 145 -7.25 2.24 -4.20
N ALA A 146 -6.81 1.81 -3.02
CA ALA A 146 -7.68 1.59 -1.87
C ALA A 146 -6.95 1.87 -0.55
N VAL A 147 -7.72 2.29 0.45
CA VAL A 147 -7.24 2.40 1.84
C VAL A 147 -7.72 1.18 2.62
N LEU A 148 -6.79 0.50 3.26
CA LEU A 148 -7.04 -0.64 4.11
C LEU A 148 -7.08 -0.16 5.57
N PHE A 149 -8.26 -0.15 6.17
CA PHE A 149 -8.38 0.14 7.59
C PHE A 149 -8.12 -1.14 8.38
N LEU A 150 -7.04 -1.16 9.16
CA LEU A 150 -6.57 -2.31 9.93
C LEU A 150 -7.34 -2.51 11.24
N GLN A 151 -8.10 -1.49 11.66
CA GLN A 151 -9.04 -1.59 12.77
C GLN A 151 -10.45 -1.31 12.27
N GLY A 152 -11.40 -2.13 12.72
CA GLY A 152 -12.81 -1.87 12.44
C GLY A 152 -13.28 -0.58 13.14
N THR A 153 -13.93 0.29 12.41
CA THR A 153 -14.69 1.41 12.96
C THR A 153 -15.89 0.93 13.76
#